data_6094a2a760dc6914513ceb9c353ddf88
#
_entry.id   6094a2a760dc6914513ceb9c353ddf88
#
_cell.length_a   1.000
_cell.length_b   1.000
_cell.length_c   1.000
_cell.angle_alpha   90.00
_cell.angle_beta   90.00
_cell.angle_gamma   90.00
#
_symmetry.space_group_name_H-M   'P 1'
#
loop_
_entity.id
_entity.type
_entity.pdbx_description
1 polymer ?
#
loop_
_entity_poly.entity_id
_entity_poly.type
_entity_poly.pdbx_seq_one_letter_code
_entity_poly.pdbx_strand_id
1 'polypeptide(L)'
;MWAYNKLTRIALLAVAMSHTHLVFADDMPAESKPVVEETLSTPQQARISDVVIGRDLTVLKTAQDRIAKLNNNGVEAENYYLVKAQAWLDFAMHEYYENDRTQVIEDALAEAYVLITQMEAASNQISMDTKVIPESVRLREDLWKIAAELKAHQGFACAAAPIAEMEVRLVWAGHEHQELGWRHAREHFAAAERLAKKARKLADNCFCPKPEEKPCPMVAVEAPPVVPEKPFTKPVVIPEVSKEPL
;
A
#
# COMPACT_ATOMS: atom_id res chain seq x y z
N MET A 1 27.25 11.13 -77.09
CA MET A 1 26.63 12.31 -77.73
C MET A 1 26.27 13.24 -76.59
N TRP A 2 27.08 14.27 -76.45
CA TRP A 2 26.85 15.72 -76.69
C TRP A 2 25.75 16.24 -75.72
N ALA A 3 25.87 17.35 -74.98
CA ALA A 3 26.86 18.45 -74.84
C ALA A 3 26.32 19.32 -73.70
N TYR A 4 27.21 19.84 -72.89
CA TYR A 4 27.58 21.25 -72.73
C TYR A 4 26.47 22.30 -72.58
N ASN A 5 26.37 23.01 -71.51
CA ASN A 5 26.83 24.39 -71.27
C ASN A 5 25.83 25.06 -70.30
N LYS A 6 26.04 26.04 -69.51
CA LYS A 6 27.06 27.10 -69.29
C LYS A 6 26.76 27.77 -67.95
N LEU A 7 27.80 28.17 -67.33
CA LEU A 7 27.89 29.17 -66.26
C LEU A 7 27.06 30.41 -66.50
N THR A 8 26.39 30.88 -65.46
CA THR A 8 26.25 32.34 -65.29
C THR A 8 26.37 32.68 -63.81
N ARG A 9 27.44 33.42 -63.47
CA ARG A 9 27.67 34.06 -62.20
C ARG A 9 26.81 35.30 -62.17
N ILE A 10 26.04 35.55 -61.12
CA ILE A 10 25.62 36.86 -60.70
C ILE A 10 25.88 37.01 -59.22
N ALA A 11 26.85 37.89 -58.93
CA ALA A 11 27.04 38.43 -57.59
C ALA A 11 25.98 39.52 -57.40
N LEU A 12 25.47 39.67 -56.21
CA LEU A 12 25.28 41.00 -55.62
C LEU A 12 24.57 41.02 -54.25
N LEU A 13 25.15 41.72 -53.40
CA LEU A 13 24.71 42.55 -52.28
C LEU A 13 24.22 41.83 -51.01
N ALA A 14 25.11 41.96 -50.08
CA ALA A 14 24.81 41.87 -48.62
C ALA A 14 23.98 43.09 -48.22
N VAL A 15 22.80 42.88 -47.71
CA VAL A 15 22.07 43.86 -46.87
C VAL A 15 22.04 43.26 -45.47
N ALA A 16 22.87 43.83 -44.60
CA ALA A 16 22.85 43.56 -43.18
C ALA A 16 21.58 44.19 -42.59
N MET A 17 20.55 43.38 -42.34
CA MET A 17 19.46 43.75 -41.44
C MET A 17 19.74 43.16 -40.08
N SER A 18 20.16 44.00 -39.15
CA SER A 18 20.24 43.71 -37.74
C SER A 18 18.84 43.42 -37.17
N HIS A 19 18.49 42.17 -37.06
CA HIS A 19 17.32 41.75 -36.29
C HIS A 19 17.76 41.53 -34.85
N THR A 20 17.40 42.46 -33.98
CA THR A 20 17.41 42.26 -32.54
C THR A 20 16.39 41.20 -32.22
N HIS A 21 16.84 39.96 -32.03
CA HIS A 21 16.03 38.92 -31.45
C HIS A 21 15.85 39.23 -29.95
N LEU A 22 14.66 39.68 -29.60
CA LEU A 22 14.16 39.59 -28.24
C LEU A 22 14.10 38.09 -27.90
N VAL A 23 15.06 37.63 -27.12
CA VAL A 23 15.02 36.30 -26.49
C VAL A 23 13.94 36.39 -25.42
N PHE A 24 12.74 35.90 -25.74
CA PHE A 24 11.80 35.50 -24.73
C PHE A 24 12.48 34.33 -24.01
N ALA A 25 12.78 34.51 -22.72
CA ALA A 25 13.09 33.40 -21.84
C ALA A 25 11.82 32.55 -21.77
N ASP A 26 11.81 31.44 -22.52
CA ASP A 26 10.85 30.39 -22.33
C ASP A 26 11.01 29.90 -20.86
N ASP A 27 9.95 30.08 -20.07
CA ASP A 27 9.79 29.42 -18.81
C ASP A 27 9.82 27.91 -19.08
N MET A 28 10.99 27.33 -19.00
CA MET A 28 11.16 25.89 -18.96
C MET A 28 10.38 25.38 -17.72
N PRO A 29 9.43 24.45 -17.90
CA PRO A 29 8.82 23.84 -16.74
C PRO A 29 9.94 23.27 -15.87
N ALA A 30 9.94 23.65 -14.60
CA ALA A 30 10.90 23.15 -13.63
C ALA A 30 10.92 21.63 -13.72
N GLU A 31 12.05 21.10 -14.17
CA GLU A 31 12.32 19.67 -14.23
C GLU A 31 12.07 19.12 -12.82
N SER A 32 10.95 18.41 -12.67
CA SER A 32 10.63 17.75 -11.42
C SER A 32 11.76 16.77 -11.14
N LYS A 33 12.61 17.14 -10.16
CA LYS A 33 13.64 16.22 -9.67
C LYS A 33 12.97 14.89 -9.42
N PRO A 34 13.52 13.76 -9.92
CA PRO A 34 12.99 12.45 -9.60
C PRO A 34 12.93 12.38 -8.07
N VAL A 35 11.77 12.07 -7.54
CA VAL A 35 11.62 11.77 -6.12
C VAL A 35 12.45 10.52 -5.90
N VAL A 36 13.67 10.69 -5.41
CA VAL A 36 14.50 9.57 -4.99
C VAL A 36 13.76 8.95 -3.84
N GLU A 37 13.20 7.79 -4.08
CA GLU A 37 12.57 6.98 -3.04
C GLU A 37 13.66 6.69 -2.00
N GLU A 38 13.52 7.30 -0.82
CA GLU A 38 14.48 7.06 0.25
C GLU A 38 14.29 5.63 0.72
N THR A 39 15.30 4.81 0.53
CA THR A 39 15.31 3.45 1.02
C THR A 39 15.58 3.43 2.53
N LEU A 40 15.04 2.44 3.22
CA LEU A 40 15.32 2.21 4.62
C LEU A 40 16.81 1.92 4.85
N SER A 41 17.26 2.17 6.08
CA SER A 41 18.61 1.80 6.50
C SER A 41 18.80 0.30 6.44
N THR A 42 20.03 -0.12 6.17
CA THR A 42 20.38 -1.56 6.11
C THR A 42 19.87 -2.31 7.34
N PRO A 43 19.12 -3.40 7.17
CA PRO A 43 18.27 -3.99 8.22
C PRO A 43 19.06 -4.42 9.46
N GLN A 44 20.25 -4.95 9.27
CA GLN A 44 20.94 -5.72 10.31
C GLN A 44 21.77 -4.89 11.27
N GLN A 45 22.13 -3.65 10.96
CA GLN A 45 23.17 -2.96 11.72
C GLN A 45 22.86 -1.52 12.13
N ALA A 46 21.93 -0.86 11.51
CA ALA A 46 21.83 0.59 11.55
C ALA A 46 20.64 1.17 12.32
N ARG A 47 19.65 0.37 12.72
CA ARG A 47 18.43 0.86 13.38
C ARG A 47 18.60 1.06 14.89
N ILE A 48 19.73 1.59 15.31
CA ILE A 48 20.06 1.78 16.72
C ILE A 48 20.33 3.24 17.10
N SER A 49 20.47 4.13 16.14
CA SER A 49 20.64 5.55 16.43
C SER A 49 19.36 6.33 16.11
N ASP A 50 19.07 7.36 16.92
CA ASP A 50 17.90 8.22 16.74
C ASP A 50 17.84 8.86 15.35
N VAL A 51 19.00 9.19 14.76
CA VAL A 51 19.11 9.76 13.42
C VAL A 51 18.63 8.77 12.37
N VAL A 52 19.07 7.52 12.46
CA VAL A 52 18.69 6.45 11.52
C VAL A 52 17.23 6.11 11.69
N ILE A 53 16.76 5.92 12.93
CA ILE A 53 15.36 5.65 13.24
C ILE A 53 14.47 6.78 12.70
N GLY A 54 14.83 8.04 12.93
CA GLY A 54 14.07 9.19 12.45
C GLY A 54 13.97 9.24 10.93
N ARG A 55 15.04 8.87 10.21
CA ARG A 55 15.03 8.76 8.76
C ARG A 55 14.10 7.65 8.28
N ASP A 56 14.22 6.46 8.84
CA ASP A 56 13.43 5.30 8.46
C ASP A 56 11.94 5.53 8.74
N LEU A 57 11.60 6.11 9.89
CA LEU A 57 10.21 6.50 10.19
C LEU A 57 9.68 7.55 9.21
N THR A 58 10.54 8.42 8.67
CA THR A 58 10.14 9.38 7.62
C THR A 58 9.79 8.64 6.32
N VAL A 59 10.54 7.60 5.94
CA VAL A 59 10.25 6.78 4.76
C VAL A 59 8.89 6.07 4.92
N LEU A 60 8.67 5.41 6.06
CA LEU A 60 7.40 4.72 6.35
C LEU A 60 6.23 5.71 6.37
N LYS A 61 6.41 6.88 7.01
CA LYS A 61 5.40 7.94 7.01
C LYS A 61 5.11 8.45 5.59
N THR A 62 6.11 8.59 4.75
CA THR A 62 5.93 9.03 3.36
C THR A 62 5.03 8.04 2.59
N ALA A 63 5.22 6.74 2.77
CA ALA A 63 4.33 5.73 2.20
C ALA A 63 2.88 5.90 2.70
N GLN A 64 2.69 6.13 4.01
CA GLN A 64 1.37 6.38 4.60
C GLN A 64 0.72 7.64 4.05
N ASP A 65 1.48 8.72 3.91
CA ASP A 65 0.98 9.98 3.36
C ASP A 65 0.56 9.84 1.89
N ARG A 66 1.28 9.03 1.09
CA ARG A 66 0.92 8.72 -0.30
C ARG A 66 -0.39 7.91 -0.37
N ILE A 67 -0.58 6.90 0.49
CA ILE A 67 -1.84 6.15 0.59
C ILE A 67 -2.99 7.09 0.96
N ALA A 68 -2.81 7.93 1.97
CA ALA A 68 -3.81 8.90 2.38
C ALA A 68 -4.15 9.88 1.24
N LYS A 69 -3.16 10.32 0.47
CA LYS A 69 -3.35 11.19 -0.69
C LYS A 69 -4.15 10.49 -1.79
N LEU A 70 -3.90 9.23 -2.08
CA LEU A 70 -4.70 8.44 -3.03
C LEU A 70 -6.17 8.40 -2.61
N ASN A 71 -6.45 8.12 -1.34
CA ASN A 71 -7.81 8.11 -0.81
C ASN A 71 -8.47 9.50 -0.91
N ASN A 72 -7.77 10.56 -0.52
CA ASN A 72 -8.26 11.94 -0.62
C ASN A 72 -8.50 12.39 -2.08
N ASN A 73 -7.81 11.78 -3.03
CA ASN A 73 -7.96 12.04 -4.46
C ASN A 73 -9.05 11.17 -5.13
N GLY A 74 -9.82 10.42 -4.34
CA GLY A 74 -11.01 9.70 -4.81
C GLY A 74 -10.83 8.19 -5.00
N VAL A 75 -9.70 7.60 -4.62
CA VAL A 75 -9.61 6.15 -4.51
C VAL A 75 -10.40 5.72 -3.28
N GLU A 76 -11.43 4.90 -3.46
CA GLU A 76 -12.30 4.45 -2.37
C GLU A 76 -11.50 3.70 -1.28
N ALA A 77 -11.89 3.91 -0.01
CA ALA A 77 -11.21 3.29 1.13
C ALA A 77 -11.25 1.75 1.09
N GLU A 78 -12.29 1.18 0.50
CA GLU A 78 -12.47 -0.27 0.31
C GLU A 78 -11.85 -0.80 -0.99
N ASN A 79 -11.14 0.06 -1.75
CA ASN A 79 -10.48 -0.37 -2.97
C ASN A 79 -9.44 -1.46 -2.67
N TYR A 80 -9.49 -2.56 -3.44
CA TYR A 80 -8.62 -3.72 -3.24
C TYR A 80 -7.14 -3.36 -3.16
N TYR A 81 -6.66 -2.53 -4.08
CA TYR A 81 -5.24 -2.18 -4.15
C TYR A 81 -4.82 -1.21 -3.06
N LEU A 82 -5.72 -0.28 -2.68
CA LEU A 82 -5.46 0.66 -1.59
C LEU A 82 -5.34 -0.08 -0.25
N VAL A 83 -6.30 -0.98 0.03
CA VAL A 83 -6.28 -1.80 1.25
C VAL A 83 -5.07 -2.73 1.26
N LYS A 84 -4.72 -3.31 0.11
CA LYS A 84 -3.54 -4.18 0.00
C LYS A 84 -2.24 -3.42 0.25
N ALA A 85 -2.11 -2.20 -0.30
CA ALA A 85 -0.96 -1.34 -0.05
C ALA A 85 -0.86 -0.96 1.43
N GLN A 86 -1.99 -0.61 2.07
CA GLN A 86 -2.01 -0.33 3.50
C GLN A 86 -1.62 -1.56 4.32
N ALA A 87 -2.15 -2.73 4.01
CA ALA A 87 -1.83 -3.96 4.74
C ALA A 87 -0.33 -4.33 4.64
N TRP A 88 0.29 -4.13 3.48
CA TRP A 88 1.74 -4.29 3.31
C TRP A 88 2.54 -3.27 4.12
N LEU A 89 2.09 -2.01 4.15
CA LEU A 89 2.74 -0.98 4.98
C LEU A 89 2.58 -1.27 6.47
N ASP A 90 1.40 -1.72 6.90
CA ASP A 90 1.14 -2.11 8.29
C ASP A 90 2.05 -3.26 8.73
N PHE A 91 2.26 -4.23 7.84
CA PHE A 91 3.21 -5.32 8.06
C PHE A 91 4.64 -4.78 8.21
N ALA A 92 5.12 -3.96 7.27
CA ALA A 92 6.45 -3.37 7.34
C ALA A 92 6.65 -2.53 8.61
N MET A 93 5.64 -1.75 9.00
CA MET A 93 5.70 -0.92 10.22
C MET A 93 5.73 -1.76 11.50
N HIS A 94 4.97 -2.84 11.54
CA HIS A 94 4.94 -3.74 12.70
C HIS A 94 6.33 -4.34 12.92
N GLU A 95 6.89 -4.97 11.89
CA GLU A 95 8.22 -5.59 11.97
C GLU A 95 9.32 -4.56 12.27
N TYR A 96 9.16 -3.33 11.75
CA TYR A 96 10.06 -2.24 12.09
C TYR A 96 10.05 -1.93 13.60
N TYR A 97 8.87 -1.87 14.20
CA TYR A 97 8.73 -1.59 15.64
C TYR A 97 9.14 -2.77 16.51
N GLU A 98 9.01 -3.99 16.03
CA GLU A 98 9.55 -5.19 16.68
C GLU A 98 11.08 -5.31 16.54
N ASN A 99 11.68 -4.39 15.76
CA ASN A 99 13.11 -4.38 15.48
C ASN A 99 13.58 -5.65 14.78
N ASP A 100 12.72 -6.20 13.91
CA ASP A 100 13.14 -7.27 13.00
C ASP A 100 14.35 -6.83 12.19
N ARG A 101 15.30 -7.73 12.02
CA ARG A 101 16.57 -7.46 11.35
C ARG A 101 16.78 -8.27 10.08
N THR A 102 15.73 -8.96 9.65
CA THR A 102 15.70 -9.61 8.35
C THR A 102 15.39 -8.59 7.25
N GLN A 103 15.21 -9.05 6.02
CA GLN A 103 14.83 -8.20 4.89
C GLN A 103 13.33 -7.97 4.79
N VAL A 104 12.53 -8.52 5.72
CA VAL A 104 11.05 -8.51 5.66
C VAL A 104 10.46 -7.11 5.55
N ILE A 105 11.03 -6.14 6.27
CA ILE A 105 10.52 -4.76 6.31
C ILE A 105 10.66 -4.12 4.95
N GLU A 106 11.83 -4.25 4.32
CA GLU A 106 12.11 -3.70 3.00
C GLU A 106 11.28 -4.39 1.92
N ASP A 107 11.12 -5.70 2.00
CA ASP A 107 10.34 -6.48 1.04
C ASP A 107 8.84 -6.13 1.15
N ALA A 108 8.29 -6.04 2.35
CA ALA A 108 6.90 -5.64 2.57
C ALA A 108 6.65 -4.18 2.12
N LEU A 109 7.57 -3.28 2.44
CA LEU A 109 7.48 -1.88 2.01
C LEU A 109 7.57 -1.75 0.48
N ALA A 110 8.42 -2.54 -0.17
CA ALA A 110 8.51 -2.57 -1.63
C ALA A 110 7.20 -3.00 -2.29
N GLU A 111 6.50 -4.01 -1.74
CA GLU A 111 5.19 -4.42 -2.24
C GLU A 111 4.13 -3.32 -2.05
N ALA A 112 4.17 -2.58 -0.93
CA ALA A 112 3.32 -1.41 -0.74
C ALA A 112 3.59 -0.33 -1.81
N TYR A 113 4.86 0.00 -2.05
CA TYR A 113 5.26 1.02 -3.03
C TYR A 113 4.90 0.65 -4.47
N VAL A 114 5.01 -0.62 -4.85
CA VAL A 114 4.56 -1.09 -6.17
C VAL A 114 3.09 -0.73 -6.39
N LEU A 115 2.22 -1.02 -5.43
CA LEU A 115 0.79 -0.72 -5.51
C LEU A 115 0.52 0.78 -5.50
N ILE A 116 1.14 1.53 -4.59
CA ILE A 116 1.01 2.99 -4.48
C ILE A 116 1.38 3.65 -5.81
N THR A 117 2.56 3.32 -6.36
CA THR A 117 3.07 3.93 -7.60
C THR A 117 2.18 3.61 -8.80
N GLN A 118 1.68 2.37 -8.90
CA GLN A 118 0.77 1.98 -9.97
C GLN A 118 -0.59 2.70 -9.87
N MET A 119 -1.12 2.90 -8.66
CA MET A 119 -2.34 3.68 -8.45
C MET A 119 -2.14 5.17 -8.76
N GLU A 120 -1.02 5.76 -8.37
CA GLU A 120 -0.68 7.16 -8.69
C GLU A 120 -0.53 7.39 -10.20
N ALA A 121 0.00 6.40 -10.90
CA ALA A 121 0.09 6.42 -12.36
C ALA A 121 -1.25 6.13 -13.07
N ALA A 122 -2.33 5.93 -12.31
CA ALA A 122 -3.65 5.50 -12.83
C ALA A 122 -3.54 4.28 -13.77
N SER A 123 -2.65 3.33 -13.44
CA SER A 123 -2.46 2.12 -14.22
C SER A 123 -3.74 1.29 -14.26
N ASN A 124 -4.14 0.85 -15.45
CA ASN A 124 -5.28 -0.05 -15.64
C ASN A 124 -4.90 -1.55 -15.59
N GLN A 125 -3.65 -1.85 -15.30
CA GLN A 125 -3.10 -3.22 -15.28
C GLN A 125 -2.35 -3.50 -13.97
N ILE A 126 -2.99 -3.20 -12.83
CA ILE A 126 -2.44 -3.55 -11.53
C ILE A 126 -2.73 -5.03 -11.26
N SER A 127 -1.68 -5.82 -10.97
CA SER A 127 -1.87 -7.24 -10.66
C SER A 127 -2.59 -7.44 -9.32
N MET A 128 -3.51 -8.39 -9.30
CA MET A 128 -4.16 -8.86 -8.07
C MET A 128 -3.37 -9.97 -7.36
N ASP A 129 -2.25 -10.40 -7.91
CA ASP A 129 -1.42 -11.42 -7.28
C ASP A 129 -0.80 -10.92 -5.99
N THR A 130 -0.64 -11.82 -5.04
CA THR A 130 0.05 -11.56 -3.77
C THR A 130 1.34 -12.35 -3.76
N LYS A 131 2.43 -11.63 -3.74
CA LYS A 131 3.75 -12.23 -3.66
C LYS A 131 3.99 -12.76 -2.25
N VAL A 132 4.50 -13.98 -2.15
CA VAL A 132 5.11 -14.46 -0.91
C VAL A 132 6.56 -13.99 -0.93
N ILE A 133 6.89 -13.07 -0.01
CA ILE A 133 8.22 -12.47 0.08
C ILE A 133 9.24 -13.51 0.60
N PRO A 134 10.56 -13.31 0.36
CA PRO A 134 11.59 -14.31 0.71
C PRO A 134 11.61 -14.71 2.18
N GLU A 135 11.36 -13.75 3.07
CA GLU A 135 11.32 -13.97 4.53
C GLU A 135 9.97 -14.50 5.03
N SER A 136 9.20 -15.16 4.16
CA SER A 136 7.92 -15.76 4.48
C SER A 136 7.74 -17.11 3.80
N VAL A 137 6.93 -17.95 4.38
CA VAL A 137 6.55 -19.25 3.80
C VAL A 137 5.06 -19.27 3.49
N ARG A 138 4.72 -19.89 2.37
CA ARG A 138 3.32 -20.07 1.99
C ARG A 138 2.70 -21.22 2.77
N LEU A 139 1.77 -20.89 3.65
CA LEU A 139 1.03 -21.82 4.49
C LEU A 139 -0.47 -21.62 4.31
N ARG A 140 -1.30 -22.56 4.81
CA ARG A 140 -2.77 -22.47 4.75
C ARG A 140 -3.30 -22.33 3.33
N GLU A 141 -2.94 -23.29 2.46
CA GLU A 141 -3.40 -23.35 1.08
C GLU A 141 -4.93 -23.32 0.94
N ASP A 142 -5.64 -23.77 1.96
CA ASP A 142 -7.10 -23.67 2.06
C ASP A 142 -7.57 -22.21 2.02
N LEU A 143 -6.91 -21.29 2.74
CA LEU A 143 -7.25 -19.88 2.76
C LEU A 143 -6.83 -19.17 1.46
N TRP A 144 -5.68 -19.52 0.89
CA TRP A 144 -5.26 -19.03 -0.42
C TRP A 144 -6.24 -19.43 -1.53
N LYS A 145 -6.76 -20.65 -1.46
CA LYS A 145 -7.79 -21.10 -2.40
C LYS A 145 -9.08 -20.29 -2.24
N ILE A 146 -9.51 -20.03 -1.00
CA ILE A 146 -10.67 -19.16 -0.73
C ILE A 146 -10.44 -17.76 -1.28
N ALA A 147 -9.25 -17.17 -1.13
CA ALA A 147 -8.93 -15.87 -1.71
C ALA A 147 -9.08 -15.86 -3.24
N ALA A 148 -8.55 -16.88 -3.90
CA ALA A 148 -8.65 -17.02 -5.37
C ALA A 148 -10.11 -17.19 -5.83
N GLU A 149 -10.89 -18.02 -5.15
CA GLU A 149 -12.32 -18.22 -5.43
C GLU A 149 -13.11 -16.91 -5.26
N LEU A 150 -12.83 -16.16 -4.20
CA LEU A 150 -13.52 -14.90 -3.92
C LEU A 150 -13.13 -13.78 -4.90
N LYS A 151 -11.87 -13.76 -5.37
CA LYS A 151 -11.44 -12.83 -6.45
C LYS A 151 -12.16 -13.11 -7.77
N ALA A 152 -12.52 -14.37 -8.04
CA ALA A 152 -13.29 -14.76 -9.21
C ALA A 152 -14.82 -14.67 -9.01
N HIS A 153 -15.29 -14.37 -7.79
CA HIS A 153 -16.70 -14.32 -7.46
C HIS A 153 -17.38 -13.07 -8.02
N GLN A 154 -18.63 -13.18 -8.49
CA GLN A 154 -19.39 -12.03 -9.02
C GLN A 154 -19.57 -10.89 -8.02
N GLY A 155 -19.55 -11.19 -6.72
CA GLY A 155 -19.62 -10.23 -5.61
C GLY A 155 -18.26 -9.73 -5.12
N PHE A 156 -17.19 -9.93 -5.89
CA PHE A 156 -15.84 -9.49 -5.51
C PHE A 156 -15.78 -8.03 -5.08
N ALA A 157 -16.46 -7.14 -5.81
CA ALA A 157 -16.42 -5.70 -5.52
C ALA A 157 -16.84 -5.36 -4.08
N CYS A 158 -17.80 -6.11 -3.50
CA CYS A 158 -18.24 -5.91 -2.11
C CYS A 158 -17.29 -6.55 -1.08
N ALA A 159 -16.44 -7.45 -1.51
CA ALA A 159 -15.51 -8.21 -0.65
C ALA A 159 -14.03 -7.85 -0.87
N ALA A 160 -13.77 -6.85 -1.72
CA ALA A 160 -12.43 -6.50 -2.16
C ALA A 160 -11.48 -6.21 -1.00
N ALA A 161 -11.87 -5.36 -0.06
CA ALA A 161 -11.07 -4.96 1.09
C ALA A 161 -10.68 -6.15 2.00
N PRO A 162 -11.60 -6.96 2.52
CA PRO A 162 -11.22 -8.08 3.37
C PRO A 162 -10.43 -9.18 2.63
N ILE A 163 -10.56 -9.33 1.31
CA ILE A 163 -9.73 -10.24 0.53
C ILE A 163 -8.29 -9.72 0.47
N ALA A 164 -8.11 -8.44 0.17
CA ALA A 164 -6.80 -7.80 0.10
C ALA A 164 -6.03 -7.92 1.43
N GLU A 165 -6.68 -7.58 2.53
CA GLU A 165 -6.11 -7.70 3.87
C GLU A 165 -5.78 -9.16 4.22
N MET A 166 -6.67 -10.11 3.90
CA MET A 166 -6.47 -11.53 4.18
C MET A 166 -5.22 -12.07 3.51
N GLU A 167 -4.99 -11.74 2.25
CA GLU A 167 -3.83 -12.21 1.48
C GLU A 167 -2.51 -11.73 2.10
N VAL A 168 -2.42 -10.47 2.51
CA VAL A 168 -1.22 -9.95 3.19
C VAL A 168 -1.06 -10.56 4.58
N ARG A 169 -2.16 -10.75 5.33
CA ARG A 169 -2.12 -11.46 6.62
C ARG A 169 -1.62 -12.88 6.51
N LEU A 170 -1.87 -13.57 5.40
CA LEU A 170 -1.32 -14.92 5.16
C LEU A 170 0.19 -14.88 4.91
N VAL A 171 0.71 -13.86 4.22
CA VAL A 171 2.15 -13.69 4.05
C VAL A 171 2.80 -13.36 5.39
N TRP A 172 2.21 -12.43 6.15
CA TRP A 172 2.68 -12.08 7.49
C TRP A 172 2.72 -13.30 8.42
N ALA A 173 1.62 -14.08 8.46
CA ALA A 173 1.59 -15.33 9.22
C ALA A 173 2.70 -16.32 8.82
N GLY A 174 3.05 -16.35 7.55
CA GLY A 174 4.15 -17.16 7.04
C GLY A 174 5.51 -16.69 7.55
N HIS A 175 5.72 -15.38 7.65
CA HIS A 175 6.92 -14.78 8.25
C HIS A 175 7.03 -15.13 9.73
N GLU A 176 6.01 -14.83 10.50
CA GLU A 176 5.94 -15.16 11.94
C GLU A 176 6.19 -16.65 12.23
N HIS A 177 5.66 -17.50 11.34
CA HIS A 177 5.89 -18.94 11.47
C HIS A 177 7.35 -19.29 11.20
N GLN A 178 7.98 -18.67 10.23
CA GLN A 178 9.37 -18.93 9.86
C GLN A 178 10.34 -18.44 10.92
N GLU A 179 10.06 -17.28 11.50
CA GLU A 179 10.93 -16.65 12.52
C GLU A 179 10.72 -17.27 13.90
N LEU A 180 9.48 -17.29 14.40
CA LEU A 180 9.13 -17.60 15.79
C LEU A 180 8.21 -18.82 15.94
N GLY A 181 7.82 -19.44 14.85
CA GLY A 181 7.02 -20.65 14.82
C GLY A 181 5.53 -20.42 15.00
N TRP A 182 4.81 -21.53 15.08
CA TRP A 182 3.33 -21.56 15.05
C TRP A 182 2.64 -20.69 16.11
N ARG A 183 3.27 -20.51 17.26
CA ARG A 183 2.68 -19.73 18.36
C ARG A 183 2.44 -18.27 17.96
N HIS A 184 3.39 -17.65 17.25
CA HIS A 184 3.33 -16.27 16.79
C HIS A 184 2.44 -16.15 15.54
N ALA A 185 2.58 -17.04 14.59
CA ALA A 185 1.75 -17.06 13.37
C ALA A 185 0.24 -17.23 13.64
N ARG A 186 -0.14 -17.83 14.78
CA ARG A 186 -1.53 -18.22 15.09
C ARG A 186 -2.52 -17.08 15.02
N GLU A 187 -2.17 -15.91 15.49
CA GLU A 187 -3.10 -14.78 15.52
C GLU A 187 -3.35 -14.22 14.13
N HIS A 188 -2.34 -14.19 13.26
CA HIS A 188 -2.47 -13.77 11.87
C HIS A 188 -3.29 -14.76 11.06
N PHE A 189 -3.11 -16.07 11.27
CA PHE A 189 -3.98 -17.07 10.65
C PHE A 189 -5.43 -16.96 11.12
N ALA A 190 -5.65 -16.72 12.41
CA ALA A 190 -7.00 -16.52 12.95
C ALA A 190 -7.64 -15.23 12.40
N ALA A 191 -6.84 -14.17 12.18
CA ALA A 191 -7.31 -12.97 11.51
C ALA A 191 -7.68 -13.25 10.04
N ALA A 192 -6.83 -13.96 9.31
CA ALA A 192 -7.11 -14.36 7.92
C ALA A 192 -8.39 -15.23 7.81
N GLU A 193 -8.62 -16.14 8.75
CA GLU A 193 -9.86 -16.92 8.80
C GLU A 193 -11.11 -16.06 9.02
N ARG A 194 -11.01 -15.06 9.89
CA ARG A 194 -12.13 -14.11 10.10
C ARG A 194 -12.39 -13.26 8.87
N LEU A 195 -11.33 -12.82 8.21
CA LEU A 195 -11.42 -12.05 6.96
C LEU A 195 -12.01 -12.90 5.83
N ALA A 196 -11.62 -14.18 5.71
CA ALA A 196 -12.21 -15.10 4.74
C ALA A 196 -13.72 -15.25 4.94
N LYS A 197 -14.17 -15.44 6.19
CA LYS A 197 -15.61 -15.52 6.52
C LYS A 197 -16.35 -14.22 6.22
N LYS A 198 -15.74 -13.08 6.57
CA LYS A 198 -16.29 -11.75 6.27
C LYS A 198 -16.42 -11.53 4.76
N ALA A 199 -15.36 -11.82 4.02
CA ALA A 199 -15.33 -11.67 2.57
C ALA A 199 -16.37 -12.56 1.88
N ARG A 200 -16.50 -13.83 2.29
CA ARG A 200 -17.54 -14.72 1.76
C ARG A 200 -18.93 -14.14 1.98
N LYS A 201 -19.24 -13.72 3.21
CA LYS A 201 -20.53 -13.12 3.53
C LYS A 201 -20.81 -11.87 2.70
N LEU A 202 -19.83 -11.02 2.49
CA LEU A 202 -19.98 -9.81 1.68
C LEU A 202 -20.19 -10.15 0.20
N ALA A 203 -19.41 -11.09 -0.34
CA ALA A 203 -19.53 -11.51 -1.73
C ALA A 203 -20.89 -12.17 -2.02
N ASP A 204 -21.35 -13.07 -1.15
CA ASP A 204 -22.62 -13.78 -1.30
C ASP A 204 -23.82 -12.83 -1.19
N ASN A 205 -23.71 -11.76 -0.42
CA ASN A 205 -24.76 -10.76 -0.24
C ASN A 205 -24.59 -9.53 -1.14
N CYS A 206 -23.63 -9.55 -2.08
CA CYS A 206 -23.40 -8.46 -3.00
C CYS A 206 -24.42 -8.49 -4.12
N PHE A 207 -25.51 -7.80 -3.94
CA PHE A 207 -26.51 -7.58 -5.00
C PHE A 207 -26.07 -6.36 -5.81
N CYS A 208 -25.29 -6.57 -6.89
CA CYS A 208 -25.15 -5.54 -7.91
C CYS A 208 -26.41 -5.59 -8.80
N PRO A 209 -27.31 -4.63 -8.76
CA PRO A 209 -28.35 -4.55 -9.76
C PRO A 209 -27.69 -4.37 -11.12
N LYS A 210 -28.18 -5.10 -12.14
CA LYS A 210 -27.84 -4.80 -13.54
C LYS A 210 -28.12 -3.32 -13.80
N PRO A 211 -27.38 -2.66 -14.72
CA PRO A 211 -27.40 -1.20 -14.89
C PRO A 211 -28.76 -0.53 -15.09
N GLU A 212 -29.87 -1.27 -15.10
CA GLU A 212 -31.21 -0.76 -15.36
C GLU A 212 -32.16 -0.77 -14.16
N GLU A 213 -31.78 -1.24 -12.98
CA GLU A 213 -32.68 -1.26 -11.82
C GLU A 213 -32.08 -0.55 -10.60
N LYS A 214 -32.81 0.45 -10.11
CA LYS A 214 -32.71 1.32 -8.92
C LYS A 214 -31.57 1.06 -7.92
N PRO A 215 -31.03 2.15 -7.28
CA PRO A 215 -29.93 2.04 -6.32
C PRO A 215 -30.26 1.06 -5.20
N CYS A 216 -29.27 0.22 -4.84
CA CYS A 216 -29.37 -0.72 -3.74
C CYS A 216 -29.89 -0.01 -2.47
N PRO A 217 -30.94 -0.55 -1.80
CA PRO A 217 -31.24 -0.10 -0.46
C PRO A 217 -30.06 -0.44 0.42
N MET A 218 -29.40 0.60 0.98
CA MET A 218 -28.47 0.39 2.06
C MET A 218 -29.22 -0.36 3.16
N VAL A 219 -28.84 -1.61 3.41
CA VAL A 219 -29.36 -2.35 4.55
C VAL A 219 -28.91 -1.55 5.77
N ALA A 220 -29.88 -0.90 6.42
CA ALA A 220 -29.64 -0.26 7.70
C ALA A 220 -29.09 -1.36 8.63
N VAL A 221 -27.84 -1.24 8.99
CA VAL A 221 -27.25 -2.07 10.04
C VAL A 221 -27.98 -1.66 11.30
N GLU A 222 -28.92 -2.50 11.74
CA GLU A 222 -29.57 -2.34 13.03
C GLU A 222 -28.46 -2.21 14.08
N ALA A 223 -28.43 -1.07 14.77
CA ALA A 223 -27.46 -0.83 15.82
C ALA A 223 -27.55 -1.99 16.83
N PRO A 224 -26.42 -2.56 17.24
CA PRO A 224 -26.44 -3.62 18.24
C PRO A 224 -27.17 -3.11 19.49
N PRO A 225 -27.99 -3.96 20.17
CA PRO A 225 -28.73 -3.56 21.35
C PRO A 225 -27.76 -2.95 22.37
N VAL A 226 -28.08 -1.77 22.85
CA VAL A 226 -27.32 -1.09 23.89
C VAL A 226 -27.37 -1.96 25.13
N VAL A 227 -26.26 -2.64 25.41
CA VAL A 227 -26.08 -3.37 26.67
C VAL A 227 -25.94 -2.30 27.75
N PRO A 228 -26.80 -2.28 28.78
CA PRO A 228 -26.64 -1.30 29.85
C PRO A 228 -25.29 -1.50 30.55
N GLU A 229 -24.47 -0.45 30.56
CA GLU A 229 -23.21 -0.43 31.29
C GLU A 229 -23.46 -0.75 32.76
N LYS A 230 -22.88 -1.83 33.23
CA LYS A 230 -22.83 -2.10 34.67
C LYS A 230 -22.01 -0.98 35.35
N PRO A 231 -22.50 -0.39 36.45
CA PRO A 231 -21.76 0.65 37.14
C PRO A 231 -20.39 0.12 37.57
N PHE A 232 -19.36 0.89 37.26
CA PHE A 232 -17.98 0.62 37.67
C PHE A 232 -17.93 0.40 39.19
N THR A 233 -17.58 -0.81 39.61
CA THR A 233 -17.23 -1.07 40.99
C THR A 233 -15.95 -0.34 41.33
N LYS A 234 -15.93 0.30 42.53
CA LYS A 234 -14.84 1.12 43.07
C LYS A 234 -13.46 0.43 42.88
N PRO A 235 -12.39 1.24 42.66
CA PRO A 235 -11.05 0.69 42.50
C PRO A 235 -10.63 -0.10 43.74
N VAL A 236 -10.09 -1.30 43.50
CA VAL A 236 -9.46 -2.12 44.52
C VAL A 236 -8.24 -1.38 45.06
N VAL A 237 -8.25 -1.01 46.33
CA VAL A 237 -7.08 -0.47 47.00
C VAL A 237 -6.05 -1.59 47.16
N ILE A 238 -4.94 -1.50 46.45
CA ILE A 238 -3.80 -2.39 46.63
C ILE A 238 -3.09 -1.98 47.91
N PRO A 239 -2.91 -2.89 48.89
CA PRO A 239 -2.18 -2.56 50.12
C PRO A 239 -0.69 -2.27 49.77
N GLU A 240 -0.18 -1.20 50.35
CA GLU A 240 1.22 -0.78 50.26
C GLU A 240 2.12 -1.92 50.85
N VAL A 241 3.07 -2.38 50.02
CA VAL A 241 4.10 -3.31 50.48
C VAL A 241 5.08 -2.58 51.38
N SER A 242 5.06 -2.87 52.66
CA SER A 242 6.04 -2.34 53.61
C SER A 242 7.45 -2.80 53.22
N LYS A 243 8.30 -1.81 52.98
CA LYS A 243 9.75 -2.02 52.82
C LYS A 243 10.34 -2.33 54.19
N GLU A 244 10.75 -3.56 54.44
CA GLU A 244 11.66 -3.86 55.53
C GLU A 244 13.07 -3.34 55.19
N PRO A 245 13.79 -2.73 56.12
CA PRO A 245 15.17 -2.33 55.92
C PRO A 245 16.10 -3.53 56.14
N LEU A 246 17.14 -3.62 55.29
CA LEU A 246 18.31 -4.48 55.49
C LEU A 246 19.18 -3.99 56.63
#